data_9b7b2804645f76596f2606dea8d665da
#
_entry.id   9b7b2804645f76596f2606dea8d665da
#
_cell.length_a   1.000
_cell.length_b   1.000
_cell.length_c   1.000
_cell.angle_alpha   90.00
_cell.angle_beta   90.00
_cell.angle_gamma   90.00
#
_symmetry.space_group_name_H-M   'P 1'
#
loop_
_entity.id
_entity.type
_entity.pdbx_description
1 polymer ?
#
loop_
_entity_poly.entity_id
_entity_poly.type
_entity_poly.pdbx_seq_one_letter_code
_entity_poly.pdbx_strand_id
1 'polypeptide(L)'
;PEHHFLSHRAAVEGYQPEPGKWVWDRDAGQRKVLLECRRMGVDFFEAFANSPPWWMTKSGSVTGDKDGRGNLRDDMIGPFADYLATVAAHYRDKAGLTFQALTPLNEPLGDWWKFGNKQEGCVIPPGQQAKLITATRKALDARGLTTGVTGPEDNRTSQTLNSLAAYDAAAWRA
;
A
#
# COMPACT_ATOMS: atom_id res chain seq x y z
N PRO A 1 12.01 -0.13 -13.41
CA PRO A 1 11.55 0.89 -14.37
C PRO A 1 10.69 0.28 -15.48
N GLU A 2 10.98 -0.93 -15.94
CA GLU A 2 10.24 -1.60 -17.02
C GLU A 2 8.80 -1.96 -16.62
N HIS A 3 8.52 -2.02 -15.34
CA HIS A 3 7.22 -2.39 -14.78
C HIS A 3 6.35 -1.18 -14.42
N HIS A 4 6.89 0.02 -14.65
CA HIS A 4 6.25 1.28 -14.39
C HIS A 4 6.22 2.11 -15.68
N PHE A 5 5.03 2.35 -16.21
CA PHE A 5 4.85 3.01 -17.52
C PHE A 5 4.93 4.54 -17.47
N LEU A 6 5.35 5.11 -16.36
CA LEU A 6 5.31 6.55 -16.12
C LEU A 6 6.71 7.15 -16.01
N SER A 7 7.39 7.32 -17.14
CA SER A 7 8.68 8.00 -17.16
C SER A 7 8.61 9.52 -16.92
N HIS A 8 7.42 10.11 -17.03
CA HIS A 8 7.22 11.56 -17.00
C HIS A 8 6.44 12.07 -15.77
N ARG A 9 5.92 11.19 -14.94
CA ARG A 9 5.30 11.53 -13.66
C ARG A 9 6.20 11.11 -12.52
N ALA A 10 6.05 11.74 -11.36
CA ALA A 10 6.73 11.32 -10.17
C ALA A 10 6.39 9.87 -9.84
N ALA A 11 7.24 8.96 -10.24
CA ALA A 11 7.14 7.57 -9.85
C ALA A 11 7.55 7.46 -8.39
N VAL A 12 6.71 6.87 -7.56
CA VAL A 12 7.08 6.50 -6.20
C VAL A 12 7.85 5.20 -6.27
N GLU A 13 9.12 5.24 -5.96
CA GLU A 13 9.97 4.05 -5.98
C GLU A 13 9.69 3.19 -4.75
N GLY A 14 9.26 1.94 -4.99
CA GLY A 14 9.12 0.97 -3.89
C GLY A 14 10.49 0.55 -3.33
N TYR A 15 10.57 0.33 -2.02
CA TYR A 15 11.81 -0.03 -1.32
C TYR A 15 12.30 -1.46 -1.61
N GLN A 16 11.48 -2.30 -2.22
CA GLN A 16 11.82 -3.69 -2.55
C GLN A 16 11.63 -3.96 -4.05
N PRO A 17 12.61 -3.58 -4.90
CA PRO A 17 12.52 -3.74 -6.35
C PRO A 17 12.42 -5.20 -6.81
N GLU A 18 12.92 -6.13 -5.99
CA GLU A 18 12.92 -7.57 -6.23
C GLU A 18 12.64 -8.29 -4.90
N PRO A 19 12.14 -9.51 -4.90
CA PRO A 19 11.91 -10.28 -3.68
C PRO A 19 13.16 -10.33 -2.79
N GLY A 20 13.02 -9.92 -1.53
CA GLY A 20 14.10 -9.95 -0.53
C GLY A 20 15.17 -8.86 -0.67
N LYS A 21 15.16 -8.06 -1.73
CA LYS A 21 16.15 -7.00 -1.95
C LYS A 21 15.63 -5.65 -1.51
N TRP A 22 16.07 -5.18 -0.35
CA TRP A 22 15.72 -3.88 0.18
C TRP A 22 16.70 -2.79 -0.28
N VAL A 23 16.17 -1.66 -0.73
CA VAL A 23 16.93 -0.49 -1.21
C VAL A 23 16.36 0.75 -0.51
N TRP A 24 16.90 1.07 0.65
CA TRP A 24 16.36 2.07 1.58
C TRP A 24 16.69 3.53 1.22
N ASP A 25 17.56 3.77 0.24
CA ASP A 25 17.86 5.09 -0.30
C ASP A 25 16.87 5.54 -1.39
N ARG A 26 15.96 4.66 -1.82
CA ARG A 26 14.87 5.00 -2.72
C ARG A 26 13.89 5.97 -2.07
N ASP A 27 13.08 6.61 -2.90
CA ASP A 27 12.05 7.57 -2.48
C ASP A 27 12.62 8.72 -1.63
N ALA A 28 13.82 9.17 -1.96
CA ALA A 28 14.52 10.21 -1.22
C ALA A 28 13.74 11.55 -1.18
N GLY A 29 12.97 11.84 -2.23
CA GLY A 29 12.16 13.06 -2.34
C GLY A 29 11.04 13.11 -1.29
N GLN A 30 10.19 12.09 -1.25
CA GLN A 30 9.11 12.00 -0.24
C GLN A 30 9.66 11.93 1.18
N ARG A 31 10.71 11.11 1.40
CA ARG A 31 11.35 11.02 2.71
C ARG A 31 11.87 12.37 3.21
N LYS A 32 12.50 13.17 2.33
CA LYS A 32 12.96 14.52 2.68
C LYS A 32 11.80 15.41 3.11
N VAL A 33 10.71 15.44 2.35
CA VAL A 33 9.51 16.24 2.67
C VAL A 33 8.90 15.76 4.00
N LEU A 34 8.74 14.46 4.19
CA LEU A 34 8.19 13.87 5.41
C LEU A 34 8.97 14.28 6.67
N LEU A 35 10.30 14.18 6.61
CA LEU A 35 11.16 14.54 7.74
C LEU A 35 11.18 16.05 7.99
N GLU A 36 11.06 16.89 6.95
CA GLU A 36 10.95 18.33 7.10
C GLU A 36 9.60 18.73 7.72
N CYS A 37 8.50 18.12 7.29
CA CYS A 37 7.19 18.33 7.92
C CYS A 37 7.23 18.01 9.42
N ARG A 38 7.86 16.88 9.78
CA ARG A 38 8.06 16.53 11.19
C ARG A 38 8.90 17.60 11.93
N ARG A 39 9.99 18.09 11.32
CA ARG A 39 10.82 19.16 11.92
C ARG A 39 10.01 20.44 12.13
N MET A 40 9.02 20.71 11.29
CA MET A 40 8.12 21.85 11.39
C MET A 40 6.97 21.65 12.39
N GLY A 41 6.89 20.52 13.08
CA GLY A 41 5.91 20.24 14.12
C GLY A 41 4.67 19.47 13.67
N VAL A 42 4.66 18.91 12.47
CA VAL A 42 3.60 17.96 12.06
C VAL A 42 3.77 16.69 12.90
N ASP A 43 2.70 16.22 13.50
CA ASP A 43 2.66 15.10 14.44
C ASP A 43 1.79 13.92 13.98
N PHE A 44 0.99 14.10 12.93
CA PHE A 44 0.21 13.02 12.32
C PHE A 44 0.73 12.70 10.91
N PHE A 45 1.11 11.45 10.71
CA PHE A 45 1.60 10.94 9.43
C PHE A 45 0.88 9.64 9.08
N GLU A 46 0.46 9.54 7.84
CA GLU A 46 -0.12 8.34 7.27
C GLU A 46 0.80 7.75 6.21
N ALA A 47 1.03 6.43 6.29
CA ALA A 47 1.65 5.67 5.23
C ALA A 47 0.55 5.20 4.26
N PHE A 48 0.79 5.38 2.97
CA PHE A 48 -0.22 5.13 1.94
C PHE A 48 0.39 4.35 0.77
N ALA A 49 -0.25 3.26 0.38
CA ALA A 49 0.21 2.41 -0.71
C ALA A 49 -0.66 2.56 -1.96
N ASN A 50 -0.10 3.06 -3.08
CA ASN A 50 -0.80 3.13 -4.36
C ASN A 50 -0.99 1.75 -4.99
N SER A 51 0.04 0.90 -4.93
CA SER A 51 0.03 -0.45 -5.52
C SER A 51 1.01 -1.37 -4.79
N PRO A 52 0.82 -2.69 -4.88
CA PRO A 52 1.86 -3.64 -4.48
C PRO A 52 3.10 -3.51 -5.37
N PRO A 53 4.28 -3.93 -4.91
CA PRO A 53 5.44 -4.15 -5.78
C PRO A 53 5.08 -5.00 -6.99
N TRP A 54 5.64 -4.70 -8.17
CA TRP A 54 5.29 -5.33 -9.44
C TRP A 54 5.33 -6.86 -9.40
N TRP A 55 6.29 -7.43 -8.69
CA TRP A 55 6.50 -8.88 -8.57
C TRP A 55 5.45 -9.58 -7.69
N MET A 56 4.65 -8.81 -6.93
CA MET A 56 3.49 -9.32 -6.18
C MET A 56 2.20 -9.29 -7.01
N THR A 57 2.23 -8.75 -8.21
CA THR A 57 1.04 -8.56 -9.05
C THR A 57 0.87 -9.68 -10.08
N LYS A 58 -0.35 -9.93 -10.51
CA LYS A 58 -0.68 -10.92 -11.55
C LYS A 58 -0.19 -10.49 -12.93
N SER A 59 -0.26 -9.20 -13.22
CA SER A 59 0.14 -8.64 -14.51
C SER A 59 1.66 -8.39 -14.63
N GLY A 60 2.39 -8.42 -13.52
CA GLY A 60 3.78 -7.97 -13.47
C GLY A 60 3.92 -6.45 -13.61
N SER A 61 2.84 -5.69 -13.36
CA SER A 61 2.81 -4.23 -13.46
C SER A 61 2.17 -3.61 -12.23
N VAL A 62 2.62 -2.41 -11.87
CA VAL A 62 2.06 -1.58 -10.80
C VAL A 62 0.87 -0.74 -11.23
N THR A 63 0.43 -0.82 -12.50
CA THR A 63 -0.64 0.02 -13.03
C THR A 63 -2.02 -0.66 -13.07
N GLY A 64 -2.06 -1.95 -12.81
CA GLY A 64 -3.28 -2.73 -12.81
C GLY A 64 -3.19 -4.02 -13.62
N ASP A 65 -4.28 -4.75 -13.68
CA ASP A 65 -4.45 -5.99 -14.43
C ASP A 65 -4.87 -5.72 -15.88
N LYS A 66 -4.59 -6.69 -16.77
CA LYS A 66 -4.97 -6.62 -18.19
C LYS A 66 -6.48 -6.53 -18.36
N ASP A 67 -7.22 -7.23 -17.53
CA ASP A 67 -8.69 -7.29 -17.57
C ASP A 67 -9.35 -6.31 -16.60
N GLY A 68 -8.59 -5.49 -15.86
CA GLY A 68 -9.11 -4.55 -14.86
C GLY A 68 -9.85 -5.22 -13.69
N ARG A 69 -9.46 -6.47 -13.35
CA ARG A 69 -10.06 -7.22 -12.23
C ARG A 69 -9.23 -7.08 -10.95
N GLY A 70 -8.71 -8.08 -10.38
CA GLY A 70 -7.83 -8.01 -9.22
C GLY A 70 -6.38 -8.28 -9.59
N ASN A 71 -5.47 -7.38 -9.26
CA ASN A 71 -4.07 -7.48 -9.67
C ASN A 71 -3.12 -8.03 -8.58
N LEU A 72 -3.45 -7.90 -7.30
CA LEU A 72 -2.68 -8.55 -6.24
C LEU A 72 -2.86 -10.07 -6.32
N ARG A 73 -1.77 -10.81 -6.31
CA ARG A 73 -1.80 -12.28 -6.24
C ARG A 73 -2.25 -12.72 -4.85
N ASP A 74 -3.07 -13.76 -4.76
CA ASP A 74 -3.60 -14.26 -3.48
C ASP A 74 -2.50 -14.77 -2.52
N ASP A 75 -1.46 -15.39 -3.07
CA ASP A 75 -0.29 -15.85 -2.32
C ASP A 75 0.61 -14.69 -1.83
N MET A 76 0.38 -13.47 -2.31
CA MET A 76 1.15 -12.29 -1.97
C MET A 76 0.44 -11.35 -0.97
N ILE A 77 -0.74 -11.68 -0.47
CA ILE A 77 -1.42 -10.87 0.56
C ILE A 77 -0.55 -10.74 1.82
N GLY A 78 -0.08 -11.86 2.36
CA GLY A 78 0.82 -11.87 3.52
C GLY A 78 2.14 -11.17 3.27
N PRO A 79 2.89 -11.51 2.20
CA PRO A 79 4.12 -10.81 1.82
C PRO A 79 3.94 -9.31 1.60
N PHE A 80 2.82 -8.85 1.03
CA PHE A 80 2.57 -7.42 0.87
C PHE A 80 2.30 -6.72 2.21
N ALA A 81 1.50 -7.32 3.08
CA ALA A 81 1.30 -6.83 4.44
C ALA A 81 2.62 -6.73 5.22
N ASP A 82 3.49 -7.74 5.08
CA ASP A 82 4.83 -7.77 5.70
C ASP A 82 5.73 -6.67 5.14
N TYR A 83 5.69 -6.43 3.83
CA TYR A 83 6.39 -5.32 3.18
C TYR A 83 5.99 -3.98 3.78
N LEU A 84 4.69 -3.70 3.88
CA LEU A 84 4.17 -2.44 4.42
C LEU A 84 4.58 -2.23 5.88
N ALA A 85 4.44 -3.26 6.71
CA ALA A 85 4.83 -3.20 8.11
C ALA A 85 6.36 -3.06 8.28
N THR A 86 7.15 -3.65 7.39
CA THR A 86 8.62 -3.50 7.38
C THR A 86 9.02 -2.07 7.05
N VAL A 87 8.36 -1.43 6.08
CA VAL A 87 8.59 -0.03 5.76
C VAL A 87 8.25 0.86 6.95
N ALA A 88 7.09 0.66 7.58
CA ALA A 88 6.67 1.42 8.75
C ALA A 88 7.67 1.26 9.93
N ALA A 89 8.13 0.03 10.18
CA ALA A 89 9.15 -0.25 11.20
C ALA A 89 10.48 0.43 10.88
N HIS A 90 10.91 0.42 9.62
CA HIS A 90 12.13 1.10 9.19
C HIS A 90 12.08 2.61 9.47
N TYR A 91 10.96 3.28 9.19
CA TYR A 91 10.80 4.70 9.51
C TYR A 91 10.84 4.97 11.01
N ARG A 92 10.20 4.14 11.83
CA ARG A 92 10.28 4.22 13.30
C ARG A 92 11.73 4.08 13.77
N ASP A 93 12.42 3.03 13.32
CA ASP A 93 13.71 2.63 13.87
C ASP A 93 14.88 3.46 13.34
N LYS A 94 14.80 3.95 12.11
CA LYS A 94 15.90 4.68 11.44
C LYS A 94 15.67 6.18 11.34
N ALA A 95 14.42 6.62 11.27
CA ALA A 95 14.07 8.03 11.17
C ALA A 95 13.39 8.56 12.44
N GLY A 96 13.07 7.70 13.41
CA GLY A 96 12.33 8.06 14.62
C GLY A 96 10.91 8.58 14.29
N LEU A 97 10.32 8.18 13.16
CA LEU A 97 9.01 8.61 12.71
C LEU A 97 8.06 7.42 12.76
N THR A 98 7.03 7.52 13.59
CA THR A 98 5.94 6.53 13.65
C THR A 98 4.76 7.04 12.85
N PHE A 99 4.26 6.24 11.93
CA PHE A 99 3.00 6.50 11.26
C PHE A 99 1.84 6.21 12.21
N GLN A 100 0.89 7.13 12.32
CA GLN A 100 -0.33 6.94 13.11
C GLN A 100 -1.33 6.06 12.36
N ALA A 101 -1.33 6.13 11.02
CA ALA A 101 -2.18 5.32 10.16
C ALA A 101 -1.39 4.71 9.00
N LEU A 102 -1.88 3.59 8.48
CA LEU A 102 -1.39 2.96 7.26
C LEU A 102 -2.57 2.49 6.42
N THR A 103 -2.64 3.00 5.19
CA THR A 103 -3.63 2.60 4.18
C THR A 103 -2.97 1.63 3.19
N PRO A 104 -3.30 0.32 3.23
CA PRO A 104 -2.65 -0.68 2.39
C PRO A 104 -3.15 -0.71 0.95
N LEU A 105 -4.18 0.10 0.63
CA LEU A 105 -4.86 0.06 -0.67
C LEU A 105 -5.43 1.43 -1.02
N ASN A 106 -5.27 1.83 -2.29
CA ASN A 106 -5.79 3.07 -2.83
C ASN A 106 -6.86 2.79 -3.88
N GLU A 107 -8.05 3.37 -3.73
CA GLU A 107 -9.16 3.26 -4.67
C GLU A 107 -9.36 1.82 -5.20
N PRO A 108 -9.46 0.82 -4.30
CA PRO A 108 -9.32 -0.60 -4.66
C PRO A 108 -10.40 -1.11 -5.61
N LEU A 109 -11.49 -0.37 -5.83
CA LEU A 109 -12.54 -0.66 -6.80
C LEU A 109 -12.54 0.30 -7.99
N GLY A 110 -11.44 1.03 -8.20
CA GLY A 110 -11.28 1.92 -9.36
C GLY A 110 -11.25 1.15 -10.67
N ASP A 111 -12.18 1.45 -11.58
CA ASP A 111 -12.34 0.79 -12.88
C ASP A 111 -11.31 1.23 -13.94
N TRP A 112 -10.47 2.19 -13.58
CA TRP A 112 -9.34 2.68 -14.39
C TRP A 112 -8.00 1.95 -14.12
N TRP A 113 -7.89 1.15 -13.07
CA TRP A 113 -6.68 0.38 -12.77
C TRP A 113 -6.48 -0.77 -13.75
N LYS A 114 -5.85 -0.46 -14.89
CA LYS A 114 -5.61 -1.40 -15.99
C LYS A 114 -4.15 -1.37 -16.40
N PHE A 115 -3.66 -2.49 -16.89
CA PHE A 115 -2.32 -2.60 -17.46
C PHE A 115 -2.07 -1.48 -18.50
N GLY A 116 -0.96 -0.76 -18.33
CA GLY A 116 -0.62 0.38 -19.18
C GLY A 116 -1.29 1.71 -18.80
N ASN A 117 -2.01 1.78 -17.67
CA ASN A 117 -2.53 3.05 -17.17
C ASN A 117 -1.38 4.03 -16.86
N LYS A 118 -1.71 5.32 -16.82
CA LYS A 118 -0.75 6.41 -16.57
C LYS A 118 -0.49 6.66 -15.08
N GLN A 119 -1.02 5.86 -14.20
CA GLN A 119 -0.91 5.98 -12.74
C GLN A 119 -0.77 4.60 -12.13
N GLU A 120 -0.03 4.50 -11.05
CA GLU A 120 0.01 3.31 -10.20
C GLU A 120 -1.34 3.08 -9.55
N GLY A 121 -1.72 1.82 -9.43
CA GLY A 121 -2.92 1.41 -8.75
C GLY A 121 -3.20 -0.08 -8.93
N CYS A 122 -4.12 -0.57 -8.12
CA CYS A 122 -4.42 -1.99 -8.08
C CYS A 122 -5.88 -2.21 -7.71
N VAL A 123 -6.65 -2.85 -8.58
CA VAL A 123 -7.95 -3.39 -8.16
C VAL A 123 -7.71 -4.49 -7.15
N ILE A 124 -8.37 -4.37 -6.00
CA ILE A 124 -8.36 -5.38 -4.93
C ILE A 124 -9.84 -5.66 -4.58
N PRO A 125 -10.39 -6.81 -4.95
CA PRO A 125 -11.78 -7.15 -4.66
C PRO A 125 -12.09 -7.15 -3.16
N PRO A 126 -13.33 -6.83 -2.72
CA PRO A 126 -13.68 -6.64 -1.31
C PRO A 126 -13.24 -7.75 -0.36
N GLY A 127 -13.44 -9.02 -0.75
CA GLY A 127 -12.98 -10.15 0.06
C GLY A 127 -11.45 -10.27 0.17
N GLN A 128 -10.70 -9.75 -0.81
CA GLN A 128 -9.24 -9.69 -0.74
C GLN A 128 -8.78 -8.48 0.09
N GLN A 129 -9.51 -7.37 0.05
CA GLN A 129 -9.29 -6.20 0.91
C GLN A 129 -9.35 -6.59 2.39
N ALA A 130 -10.40 -7.29 2.82
CA ALA A 130 -10.57 -7.75 4.20
C ALA A 130 -9.38 -8.60 4.67
N LYS A 131 -8.92 -9.53 3.83
CA LYS A 131 -7.74 -10.35 4.12
C LYS A 131 -6.47 -9.50 4.24
N LEU A 132 -6.28 -8.53 3.35
CA LEU A 132 -5.10 -7.66 3.36
C LEU A 132 -5.09 -6.77 4.61
N ILE A 133 -6.21 -6.17 4.98
CA ILE A 133 -6.36 -5.34 6.19
C ILE A 133 -6.00 -6.17 7.43
N THR A 134 -6.59 -7.36 7.58
CA THR A 134 -6.29 -8.26 8.69
C THR A 134 -4.83 -8.70 8.72
N ALA A 135 -4.24 -9.01 7.56
CA ALA A 135 -2.83 -9.40 7.46
C ALA A 135 -1.91 -8.22 7.82
N THR A 136 -2.26 -7.00 7.40
CA THR A 136 -1.51 -5.78 7.71
C THR A 136 -1.50 -5.52 9.21
N ARG A 137 -2.66 -5.63 9.89
CA ARG A 137 -2.73 -5.50 11.35
C ARG A 137 -1.78 -6.49 12.04
N LYS A 138 -1.86 -7.77 11.66
CA LYS A 138 -0.99 -8.81 12.23
C LYS A 138 0.50 -8.52 12.01
N ALA A 139 0.86 -8.05 10.83
CA ALA A 139 2.25 -7.73 10.50
C ALA A 139 2.77 -6.51 11.30
N LEU A 140 1.93 -5.50 11.55
CA LEU A 140 2.24 -4.35 12.39
C LEU A 140 2.39 -4.77 13.86
N ASP A 141 1.47 -5.59 14.38
CA ASP A 141 1.51 -6.12 15.75
C ASP A 141 2.79 -6.93 16.01
N ALA A 142 3.17 -7.79 15.07
CA ALA A 142 4.39 -8.59 15.15
C ALA A 142 5.68 -7.75 15.25
N ARG A 143 5.62 -6.47 14.85
CA ARG A 143 6.71 -5.49 14.94
C ARG A 143 6.55 -4.48 16.08
N GLY A 144 5.53 -4.66 16.92
CA GLY A 144 5.24 -3.76 18.03
C GLY A 144 4.85 -2.35 17.55
N LEU A 145 4.20 -2.23 16.38
CA LEU A 145 3.73 -0.97 15.83
C LEU A 145 2.28 -0.71 16.24
N THR A 146 2.04 0.47 16.80
CA THR A 146 0.70 0.94 17.20
C THR A 146 -0.04 1.64 16.05
N THR A 147 0.54 1.65 14.86
CA THR A 147 -0.05 2.23 13.65
C THR A 147 -1.43 1.63 13.36
N GLY A 148 -2.46 2.46 13.24
CA GLY A 148 -3.80 2.00 12.84
C GLY A 148 -3.81 1.57 11.36
N VAL A 149 -4.69 0.64 11.00
CA VAL A 149 -4.94 0.30 9.59
C VAL A 149 -6.19 1.03 9.13
N THR A 150 -6.11 1.71 7.99
CA THR A 150 -7.24 2.44 7.39
C THR A 150 -7.70 1.79 6.10
N GLY A 151 -8.96 1.97 5.76
CA GLY A 151 -9.57 1.49 4.53
C GLY A 151 -11.09 1.34 4.67
N PRO A 152 -11.81 1.15 3.56
CA PRO A 152 -11.34 1.22 2.18
C PRO A 152 -11.17 2.67 1.72
N GLU A 153 -10.15 2.93 0.91
CA GLU A 153 -9.88 4.23 0.28
C GLU A 153 -10.58 4.32 -1.09
N ASP A 154 -11.90 4.19 -1.10
CA ASP A 154 -12.68 4.23 -2.34
C ASP A 154 -13.06 5.66 -2.74
N ASN A 155 -13.14 5.94 -4.03
CA ASN A 155 -13.51 7.26 -4.56
C ASN A 155 -15.03 7.51 -4.65
N ARG A 156 -15.86 6.51 -4.35
CA ARG A 156 -17.32 6.59 -4.38
C ARG A 156 -17.93 5.92 -3.16
N THR A 157 -18.89 6.56 -2.53
CA THR A 157 -19.59 6.02 -1.36
C THR A 157 -20.19 4.63 -1.62
N SER A 158 -20.71 4.38 -2.83
CA SER A 158 -21.25 3.06 -3.19
C SER A 158 -20.18 1.98 -3.23
N GLN A 159 -18.97 2.30 -3.64
CA GLN A 159 -17.83 1.37 -3.62
C GLN A 159 -17.38 1.11 -2.18
N THR A 160 -17.28 2.16 -1.37
CA THR A 160 -17.00 2.03 0.08
C THR A 160 -17.97 1.10 0.77
N LEU A 161 -19.28 1.29 0.56
CA LEU A 161 -20.30 0.43 1.15
C LEU A 161 -20.18 -1.03 0.65
N ASN A 162 -19.85 -1.24 -0.62
CA ASN A 162 -19.61 -2.58 -1.16
C ASN A 162 -18.39 -3.24 -0.53
N SER A 163 -17.30 -2.50 -0.36
CA SER A 163 -16.09 -2.99 0.32
C SER A 163 -16.37 -3.35 1.78
N LEU A 164 -16.98 -2.44 2.52
CA LEU A 164 -17.29 -2.62 3.94
C LEU A 164 -18.26 -3.79 4.19
N ALA A 165 -19.22 -4.03 3.28
CA ALA A 165 -20.15 -5.16 3.40
C ALA A 165 -19.46 -6.53 3.34
N ALA A 166 -18.27 -6.62 2.77
CA ALA A 166 -17.48 -7.85 2.67
C ALA A 166 -16.48 -8.02 3.83
N TYR A 167 -16.33 -7.03 4.71
CA TYR A 167 -15.40 -7.10 5.84
C TYR A 167 -15.97 -7.97 6.95
N ASP A 168 -15.19 -8.96 7.37
CA ASP A 168 -15.50 -9.77 8.53
C ASP A 168 -15.12 -9.09 9.85
N ALA A 169 -15.45 -9.74 10.97
CA ALA A 169 -15.14 -9.21 12.29
C ALA A 169 -13.63 -9.01 12.55
N ALA A 170 -12.76 -9.69 11.84
CA ALA A 170 -11.31 -9.52 11.97
C ALA A 170 -10.84 -8.26 11.23
N ALA A 171 -11.35 -8.01 10.03
CA ALA A 171 -11.06 -6.79 9.27
C ALA A 171 -11.61 -5.53 9.96
N TRP A 172 -12.80 -5.62 10.60
CA TRP A 172 -13.37 -4.51 11.36
C TRP A 172 -12.61 -4.16 12.66
N ARG A 173 -11.83 -5.10 13.19
CA ARG A 173 -11.03 -4.87 14.41
C ARG A 173 -9.55 -4.56 14.11
N ALA A 174 -9.15 -4.61 12.85
CA ALA A 174 -7.78 -4.32 12.42
C ALA A 174 -7.47 -2.82 12.46
#